data_9716d1191886e616c302c8d21caefc62
#
_entry.id   9716d1191886e616c302c8d21caefc62
#
_cell.length_a   1.000
_cell.length_b   1.000
_cell.length_c   1.000
_cell.angle_alpha   90.00
_cell.angle_beta   90.00
_cell.angle_gamma   90.00
#
_symmetry.space_group_name_H-M   'P 1'
#
loop_
_entity.id
_entity.type
_entity.pdbx_description
1 polymer ?
#
loop_
_entity_poly.entity_id
_entity_poly.type
_entity_poly.pdbx_seq_one_letter_code
_entity_poly.pdbx_strand_id
1 'polypeptide(L)'
;MENINKHIEHTLLKQDAKKEDFIKLFNEAKEHKFLGVCVNPAYVSFAKKELDGSDVKVVTVVGFPLGANLSEVKAYETKQAIEDGADEIDMVINVSALKDKDYDYVKLDIATVKAFCEDKPLKVILETDLLDKDEIKKACELCIEAKADFVKTSTGFVKGGVGAKAEDVRLMYETVSP
;
A
#
# COMPACT_ATOMS: atom_id res chain seq x y z
N MET A 1 -0.54 -27.18 2.06
CA MET A 1 -0.99 -25.86 2.57
C MET A 1 0.06 -24.85 2.14
N GLU A 2 -0.32 -23.84 1.39
CA GLU A 2 0.56 -22.72 1.09
C GLU A 2 1.09 -22.12 2.41
N ASN A 3 2.36 -21.75 2.42
CA ASN A 3 2.97 -21.16 3.61
C ASN A 3 2.46 -19.72 3.76
N ILE A 4 1.45 -19.50 4.58
CA ILE A 4 0.78 -18.20 4.80
C ILE A 4 1.79 -17.08 5.14
N ASN A 5 2.91 -17.41 5.77
CA ASN A 5 3.93 -16.44 6.13
C ASN A 5 4.50 -15.70 4.91
N LYS A 6 4.51 -16.35 3.74
CA LYS A 6 4.97 -15.75 2.48
C LYS A 6 3.98 -14.77 1.86
N HIS A 7 2.84 -14.52 2.51
CA HIS A 7 1.82 -13.54 2.13
C HIS A 7 1.65 -12.44 3.19
N ILE A 8 2.48 -12.43 4.24
CA ILE A 8 2.39 -11.45 5.33
C ILE A 8 3.42 -10.33 5.12
N GLU A 9 2.92 -9.11 5.11
CA GLU A 9 3.70 -7.88 5.24
C GLU A 9 3.57 -7.37 6.67
N HIS A 10 4.58 -7.63 7.50
CA HIS A 10 4.59 -7.22 8.90
C HIS A 10 4.73 -5.70 8.99
N THR A 11 3.73 -5.02 9.57
CA THR A 11 3.54 -3.58 9.39
C THR A 11 3.74 -2.78 10.67
N LEU A 12 4.50 -1.69 10.58
CA LEU A 12 4.66 -0.69 11.63
C LEU A 12 4.64 0.73 11.05
N LEU A 13 3.47 1.39 11.14
CA LEU A 13 3.22 2.72 10.59
C LEU A 13 2.85 3.76 11.67
N LYS A 14 2.96 3.39 12.95
CA LYS A 14 2.66 4.30 14.05
C LYS A 14 3.64 5.47 14.05
N GLN A 15 3.10 6.69 14.20
CA GLN A 15 3.89 7.93 14.19
C GLN A 15 4.83 8.10 15.40
N ASP A 16 4.56 7.37 16.49
CA ASP A 16 5.34 7.39 17.73
C ASP A 16 6.25 6.16 17.91
N ALA A 17 6.37 5.33 16.86
CA ALA A 17 7.26 4.16 16.87
C ALA A 17 8.73 4.57 17.02
N LYS A 18 9.45 3.86 17.88
CA LYS A 18 10.86 4.07 18.15
C LYS A 18 11.72 3.11 17.33
N LYS A 19 13.01 3.44 17.21
CA LYS A 19 13.98 2.60 16.49
C LYS A 19 13.97 1.13 16.97
N GLU A 20 13.78 0.92 18.26
CA GLU A 20 13.73 -0.42 18.88
C GLU A 20 12.52 -1.23 18.38
N ASP A 21 11.38 -0.57 18.13
CA ASP A 21 10.17 -1.21 17.61
C ASP A 21 10.38 -1.70 16.17
N PHE A 22 11.09 -0.93 15.35
CA PHE A 22 11.47 -1.34 14.00
C PHE A 22 12.46 -2.51 13.99
N ILE A 23 13.48 -2.50 14.86
CA ILE A 23 14.42 -3.62 14.99
C ILE A 23 13.68 -4.90 15.37
N LYS A 24 12.71 -4.81 16.30
CA LYS A 24 11.86 -5.93 16.68
C LYS A 24 11.06 -6.44 15.48
N LEU A 25 10.39 -5.54 14.72
CA LEU A 25 9.65 -5.85 13.51
C LEU A 25 10.52 -6.63 12.50
N PHE A 26 11.73 -6.15 12.25
CA PHE A 26 12.65 -6.78 11.29
C PHE A 26 13.10 -8.17 11.74
N ASN A 27 13.38 -8.34 13.03
CA ASN A 27 13.77 -9.63 13.58
C ASN A 27 12.63 -10.65 13.50
N GLU A 28 11.40 -10.25 13.84
CA GLU A 28 10.21 -11.09 13.72
C GLU A 28 9.96 -11.49 12.25
N ALA A 29 10.11 -10.56 11.31
CA ALA A 29 9.92 -10.84 9.88
C ALA A 29 10.96 -11.85 9.36
N LYS A 30 12.23 -11.74 9.78
CA LYS A 30 13.29 -12.71 9.44
C LYS A 30 13.03 -14.08 10.07
N GLU A 31 12.70 -14.13 11.36
CA GLU A 31 12.46 -15.37 12.12
C GLU A 31 11.29 -16.16 11.52
N HIS A 32 10.18 -15.48 11.24
CA HIS A 32 8.97 -16.10 10.71
C HIS A 32 8.94 -16.20 9.18
N LYS A 33 9.98 -15.73 8.50
CA LYS A 33 10.10 -15.75 7.04
C LYS A 33 8.90 -15.11 6.36
N PHE A 34 8.47 -13.94 6.84
CA PHE A 34 7.40 -13.17 6.21
C PHE A 34 7.81 -12.70 4.80
N LEU A 35 6.81 -12.33 3.97
CA LEU A 35 7.04 -11.76 2.66
C LEU A 35 7.85 -10.47 2.75
N GLY A 36 7.45 -9.58 3.66
CA GLY A 36 8.07 -8.28 3.81
C GLY A 36 7.72 -7.59 5.12
N VAL A 37 8.28 -6.41 5.29
CA VAL A 37 7.89 -5.44 6.30
C VAL A 37 7.34 -4.19 5.61
N CYS A 38 6.32 -3.54 6.22
CA CYS A 38 5.79 -2.28 5.73
C CYS A 38 6.09 -1.17 6.75
N VAL A 39 6.79 -0.12 6.29
CA VAL A 39 7.24 1.00 7.11
C VAL A 39 6.93 2.34 6.45
N ASN A 40 6.91 3.44 7.22
CA ASN A 40 6.80 4.78 6.65
C ASN A 40 8.05 5.11 5.79
N PRO A 41 7.93 5.99 4.77
CA PRO A 41 9.01 6.30 3.81
C PRO A 41 10.34 6.68 4.49
N ALA A 42 10.29 7.45 5.56
CA ALA A 42 11.50 7.87 6.31
C ALA A 42 12.33 6.71 6.89
N TYR A 43 11.78 5.50 6.94
CA TYR A 43 12.45 4.32 7.50
C TYR A 43 12.85 3.28 6.44
N VAL A 44 12.65 3.55 5.16
CA VAL A 44 12.96 2.61 4.07
C VAL A 44 14.46 2.28 4.03
N SER A 45 15.35 3.29 3.98
CA SER A 45 16.80 3.06 3.98
C SER A 45 17.27 2.31 5.22
N PHE A 46 16.65 2.58 6.40
CA PHE A 46 16.97 1.85 7.63
C PHE A 46 16.52 0.39 7.53
N ALA A 47 15.30 0.13 7.08
CA ALA A 47 14.78 -1.22 6.89
C ALA A 47 15.64 -2.00 5.88
N LYS A 48 15.99 -1.38 4.74
CA LYS A 48 16.83 -2.01 3.71
C LYS A 48 18.17 -2.46 4.26
N LYS A 49 18.80 -1.59 5.08
CA LYS A 49 20.08 -1.91 5.71
C LYS A 49 19.98 -3.05 6.73
N GLU A 50 18.96 -3.03 7.59
CA GLU A 50 18.79 -4.05 8.65
C GLU A 50 18.32 -5.41 8.11
N LEU A 51 17.73 -5.42 6.92
CA LEU A 51 17.25 -6.64 6.24
C LEU A 51 18.24 -7.16 5.19
N ASP A 52 19.40 -6.54 5.05
CA ASP A 52 20.43 -6.97 4.10
C ASP A 52 20.80 -8.45 4.32
N GLY A 53 20.95 -9.18 3.23
CA GLY A 53 21.21 -10.64 3.26
C GLY A 53 20.00 -11.51 3.65
N SER A 54 18.78 -10.95 3.77
CA SER A 54 17.53 -11.69 3.97
C SER A 54 16.62 -11.63 2.74
N ASP A 55 15.66 -12.57 2.63
CA ASP A 55 14.63 -12.56 1.58
C ASP A 55 13.43 -11.64 1.91
N VAL A 56 13.45 -10.93 3.04
CA VAL A 56 12.35 -10.07 3.49
C VAL A 56 12.35 -8.78 2.69
N LYS A 57 11.24 -8.49 2.01
CA LYS A 57 11.06 -7.28 1.21
C LYS A 57 10.82 -6.04 2.07
N VAL A 58 11.19 -4.87 1.56
CA VAL A 58 10.84 -3.57 2.14
C VAL A 58 9.68 -2.98 1.36
N VAL A 59 8.52 -2.87 2.01
CA VAL A 59 7.32 -2.22 1.49
C VAL A 59 7.18 -0.86 2.15
N THR A 60 6.70 0.14 1.42
CA THR A 60 6.42 1.45 2.02
C THR A 60 5.14 2.06 1.46
N VAL A 61 4.63 3.05 2.18
CA VAL A 61 3.37 3.73 1.87
C VAL A 61 3.62 5.07 1.19
N VAL A 62 2.67 5.52 0.36
CA VAL A 62 2.72 6.78 -0.38
C VAL A 62 1.37 7.50 -0.29
N GLY A 63 1.40 8.82 -0.06
CA GLY A 63 0.20 9.62 0.18
C GLY A 63 -0.56 9.19 1.44
N PHE A 64 0.11 8.59 2.38
CA PHE A 64 -0.49 7.90 3.52
C PHE A 64 -0.65 8.80 4.74
N PRO A 65 -1.76 8.68 5.54
CA PRO A 65 -2.84 7.70 5.34
C PRO A 65 -4.06 8.25 4.56
N LEU A 66 -4.06 9.52 4.17
CA LEU A 66 -5.27 10.21 3.70
C LEU A 66 -5.51 10.15 2.18
N GLY A 67 -4.48 9.88 1.39
CA GLY A 67 -4.57 9.87 -0.07
C GLY A 67 -4.81 11.22 -0.73
N ALA A 68 -4.85 12.30 0.05
CA ALA A 68 -5.26 13.65 -0.37
C ALA A 68 -4.10 14.55 -0.84
N ASN A 69 -2.91 13.99 -1.02
CA ASN A 69 -1.77 14.71 -1.58
C ASN A 69 -1.94 14.90 -3.09
N LEU A 70 -1.28 15.91 -3.65
CA LEU A 70 -1.18 16.06 -5.10
C LEU A 70 -0.49 14.84 -5.73
N SER A 71 -0.89 14.48 -6.94
CA SER A 71 -0.35 13.31 -7.65
C SER A 71 1.17 13.39 -7.84
N GLU A 72 1.69 14.58 -8.14
CA GLU A 72 3.11 14.83 -8.30
C GLU A 72 3.89 14.64 -6.99
N VAL A 73 3.26 14.96 -5.84
CA VAL A 73 3.87 14.73 -4.52
C VAL A 73 3.94 13.24 -4.22
N LYS A 74 2.89 12.48 -4.51
CA LYS A 74 2.89 11.02 -4.38
C LYS A 74 3.93 10.38 -5.31
N ALA A 75 4.05 10.86 -6.55
CA ALA A 75 5.03 10.39 -7.50
C ALA A 75 6.47 10.65 -7.04
N TYR A 76 6.74 11.84 -6.49
CA TYR A 76 8.05 12.16 -5.91
C TYR A 76 8.37 11.30 -4.70
N GLU A 77 7.39 11.09 -3.81
CA GLU A 77 7.53 10.20 -2.65
C GLU A 77 7.84 8.76 -3.08
N THR A 78 7.18 8.28 -4.15
CA THR A 78 7.43 6.96 -4.76
C THR A 78 8.86 6.85 -5.28
N LYS A 79 9.30 7.83 -6.07
CA LYS A 79 10.66 7.88 -6.60
C LYS A 79 11.69 7.80 -5.48
N GLN A 80 11.54 8.65 -4.46
CA GLN A 80 12.47 8.69 -3.34
C GLN A 80 12.47 7.36 -2.57
N ALA A 81 11.30 6.76 -2.34
CA ALA A 81 11.19 5.48 -1.67
C ALA A 81 11.92 4.35 -2.42
N ILE A 82 11.84 4.33 -3.75
CA ILE A 82 12.55 3.35 -4.59
C ILE A 82 14.06 3.59 -4.56
N GLU A 83 14.52 4.83 -4.67
CA GLU A 83 15.94 5.20 -4.52
C GLU A 83 16.49 4.78 -3.14
N ASP A 84 15.68 4.85 -2.09
CA ASP A 84 16.01 4.43 -0.74
C ASP A 84 15.97 2.90 -0.54
N GLY A 85 15.49 2.15 -1.54
CA GLY A 85 15.52 0.69 -1.57
C GLY A 85 14.19 -0.02 -1.27
N ALA A 86 13.05 0.65 -1.45
CA ALA A 86 11.75 -0.01 -1.38
C ALA A 86 11.60 -1.05 -2.50
N ASP A 87 11.07 -2.21 -2.16
CA ASP A 87 10.81 -3.31 -3.09
C ASP A 87 9.36 -3.30 -3.60
N GLU A 88 8.41 -2.67 -2.86
CA GLU A 88 6.99 -2.54 -3.21
C GLU A 88 6.42 -1.22 -2.65
N ILE A 89 5.44 -0.65 -3.34
CA ILE A 89 4.80 0.63 -2.99
C ILE A 89 3.30 0.43 -2.74
N ASP A 90 2.80 0.95 -1.60
CA ASP A 90 1.39 0.95 -1.23
C ASP A 90 0.87 2.40 -1.22
N MET A 91 0.24 2.86 -2.30
CA MET A 91 -0.37 4.20 -2.32
C MET A 91 -1.79 4.21 -1.77
N VAL A 92 -2.21 5.33 -1.19
CA VAL A 92 -3.61 5.56 -0.84
C VAL A 92 -4.31 6.31 -1.96
N ILE A 93 -5.48 5.78 -2.40
CA ILE A 93 -6.34 6.44 -3.40
C ILE A 93 -6.86 7.79 -2.88
N ASN A 94 -7.15 8.74 -3.78
CA ASN A 94 -7.86 9.95 -3.38
C ASN A 94 -9.36 9.66 -3.20
N VAL A 95 -9.75 9.36 -1.95
CA VAL A 95 -11.13 9.00 -1.60
C VAL A 95 -12.12 10.12 -1.89
N SER A 96 -11.75 11.38 -1.65
CA SER A 96 -12.64 12.53 -1.92
C SER A 96 -12.96 12.63 -3.41
N ALA A 97 -11.95 12.55 -4.28
CA ALA A 97 -12.14 12.59 -5.72
C ALA A 97 -12.99 11.41 -6.21
N LEU A 98 -12.80 10.22 -5.64
CA LEU A 98 -13.62 9.04 -5.97
C LEU A 98 -15.09 9.28 -5.61
N LYS A 99 -15.37 9.84 -4.42
CA LYS A 99 -16.73 10.16 -3.98
C LYS A 99 -17.40 11.26 -4.82
N ASP A 100 -16.62 12.23 -5.26
CA ASP A 100 -17.07 13.27 -6.18
C ASP A 100 -17.22 12.75 -7.64
N LYS A 101 -16.90 11.47 -7.88
CA LYS A 101 -16.93 10.81 -9.20
C LYS A 101 -15.97 11.45 -10.21
N ASP A 102 -14.93 12.12 -9.73
CA ASP A 102 -13.83 12.60 -10.57
C ASP A 102 -12.88 11.43 -10.92
N TYR A 103 -13.42 10.50 -11.70
CA TYR A 103 -12.74 9.25 -12.04
C TYR A 103 -11.51 9.47 -12.92
N ASP A 104 -11.51 10.50 -13.74
CA ASP A 104 -10.35 10.86 -14.57
C ASP A 104 -9.17 11.29 -13.71
N TYR A 105 -9.42 12.11 -12.67
CA TYR A 105 -8.40 12.48 -11.71
C TYR A 105 -7.88 11.27 -10.92
N VAL A 106 -8.80 10.43 -10.39
CA VAL A 106 -8.39 9.23 -9.62
C VAL A 106 -7.52 8.29 -10.45
N LYS A 107 -7.92 8.04 -11.71
CA LYS A 107 -7.13 7.23 -12.63
C LYS A 107 -5.76 7.84 -12.92
N LEU A 108 -5.73 9.15 -13.18
CA LEU A 108 -4.47 9.87 -13.42
C LEU A 108 -3.55 9.83 -12.20
N ASP A 109 -4.09 10.00 -10.99
CA ASP A 109 -3.34 9.94 -9.73
C ASP A 109 -2.63 8.58 -9.59
N ILE A 110 -3.37 7.47 -9.77
CA ILE A 110 -2.81 6.12 -9.72
C ILE A 110 -1.77 5.89 -10.82
N ALA A 111 -2.10 6.27 -12.07
CA ALA A 111 -1.21 6.08 -13.22
C ALA A 111 0.08 6.90 -13.06
N THR A 112 0.00 8.11 -12.50
CA THR A 112 1.16 8.95 -12.21
C THR A 112 2.10 8.26 -11.23
N VAL A 113 1.58 7.73 -10.12
CA VAL A 113 2.38 6.96 -9.15
C VAL A 113 2.96 5.70 -9.79
N LYS A 114 2.14 4.94 -10.55
CA LYS A 114 2.61 3.72 -11.24
C LYS A 114 3.78 3.98 -12.19
N ALA A 115 3.77 5.11 -12.88
CA ALA A 115 4.86 5.47 -13.80
C ALA A 115 6.21 5.67 -13.09
N PHE A 116 6.20 5.97 -11.79
CA PHE A 116 7.41 6.12 -10.97
C PHE A 116 7.78 4.86 -10.18
N CYS A 117 6.98 3.80 -10.24
CA CYS A 117 7.30 2.52 -9.60
C CYS A 117 8.35 1.70 -10.33
N GLU A 118 8.76 2.09 -11.53
CA GLU A 118 9.67 1.33 -12.38
C GLU A 118 9.17 -0.12 -12.57
N ASP A 119 9.94 -1.12 -12.15
CA ASP A 119 9.60 -2.55 -12.16
C ASP A 119 8.94 -3.02 -10.85
N LYS A 120 8.76 -2.12 -9.87
CA LYS A 120 8.23 -2.48 -8.55
C LYS A 120 6.70 -2.56 -8.57
N PRO A 121 6.13 -3.52 -7.82
CA PRO A 121 4.68 -3.61 -7.65
C PRO A 121 4.11 -2.37 -6.98
N LEU A 122 2.98 -1.89 -7.52
CA LEU A 122 2.13 -0.88 -6.91
C LEU A 122 0.87 -1.53 -6.36
N LYS A 123 0.60 -1.35 -5.06
CA LYS A 123 -0.69 -1.69 -4.44
C LYS A 123 -1.45 -0.41 -4.15
N VAL A 124 -2.75 -0.40 -4.45
CA VAL A 124 -3.61 0.77 -4.20
C VAL A 124 -4.54 0.47 -3.03
N ILE A 125 -4.39 1.23 -1.95
CA ILE A 125 -5.26 1.17 -0.78
C ILE A 125 -6.52 1.97 -1.08
N LEU A 126 -7.67 1.28 -1.14
CA LEU A 126 -8.97 1.86 -1.49
C LEU A 126 -9.64 2.55 -0.29
N GLU A 127 -9.32 2.15 0.94
CA GLU A 127 -9.94 2.57 2.20
C GLU A 127 -11.42 2.19 2.25
N THR A 128 -11.71 0.90 2.19
CA THR A 128 -13.06 0.35 2.05
C THR A 128 -14.03 0.72 3.16
N ASP A 129 -13.53 1.07 4.35
CA ASP A 129 -14.39 1.58 5.45
C ASP A 129 -15.08 2.91 5.14
N LEU A 130 -14.60 3.66 4.15
CA LEU A 130 -15.17 4.94 3.71
C LEU A 130 -16.04 4.80 2.44
N LEU A 131 -16.10 3.61 1.82
CA LEU A 131 -16.70 3.38 0.52
C LEU A 131 -17.93 2.47 0.62
N ASP A 132 -18.92 2.70 -0.26
CA ASP A 132 -19.96 1.73 -0.54
C ASP A 132 -19.50 0.68 -1.58
N LYS A 133 -20.35 -0.31 -1.87
CA LYS A 133 -19.99 -1.42 -2.77
C LYS A 133 -19.76 -0.98 -4.22
N ASP A 134 -20.52 0.00 -4.70
CA ASP A 134 -20.37 0.54 -6.05
C ASP A 134 -19.09 1.36 -6.16
N GLU A 135 -18.75 2.13 -5.13
CA GLU A 135 -17.49 2.89 -5.05
C GLU A 135 -16.27 1.95 -4.98
N ILE A 136 -16.34 0.84 -4.19
CA ILE A 136 -15.28 -0.17 -4.14
C ILE A 136 -15.06 -0.79 -5.52
N LYS A 137 -16.13 -1.20 -6.19
CA LYS A 137 -16.07 -1.76 -7.53
C LYS A 137 -15.44 -0.76 -8.51
N LYS A 138 -15.92 0.49 -8.48
CA LYS A 138 -15.40 1.54 -9.37
C LYS A 138 -13.92 1.82 -9.13
N ALA A 139 -13.49 1.88 -7.88
CA ALA A 139 -12.07 2.04 -7.53
C ALA A 139 -11.22 0.89 -8.09
N CYS A 140 -11.69 -0.36 -7.98
CA CYS A 140 -11.01 -1.51 -8.59
C CYS A 140 -10.88 -1.38 -10.12
N GLU A 141 -11.95 -0.96 -10.81
CA GLU A 141 -11.94 -0.73 -12.26
C GLU A 141 -10.88 0.32 -12.65
N LEU A 142 -10.82 1.44 -11.91
CA LEU A 142 -9.83 2.49 -12.11
C LEU A 142 -8.39 2.01 -11.86
N CYS A 143 -8.17 1.14 -10.87
CA CYS A 143 -6.87 0.51 -10.62
C CYS A 143 -6.44 -0.36 -11.80
N ILE A 144 -7.35 -1.14 -12.40
CA ILE A 144 -7.08 -1.95 -13.60
C ILE A 144 -6.68 -1.03 -14.77
N GLU A 145 -7.48 0.03 -15.04
CA GLU A 145 -7.22 0.98 -16.12
C GLU A 145 -5.87 1.69 -15.94
N ALA A 146 -5.49 2.01 -14.70
CA ALA A 146 -4.21 2.65 -14.35
C ALA A 146 -3.03 1.65 -14.24
N LYS A 147 -3.27 0.35 -14.46
CA LYS A 147 -2.26 -0.74 -14.40
C LYS A 147 -1.60 -0.90 -13.03
N ALA A 148 -2.34 -0.67 -11.94
CA ALA A 148 -1.90 -1.08 -10.62
C ALA A 148 -1.78 -2.62 -10.56
N ASP A 149 -0.84 -3.12 -9.76
CA ASP A 149 -0.60 -4.57 -9.67
C ASP A 149 -1.52 -5.24 -8.65
N PHE A 150 -1.93 -4.49 -7.60
CA PHE A 150 -2.81 -5.00 -6.55
C PHE A 150 -3.78 -3.91 -6.07
N VAL A 151 -4.90 -4.35 -5.50
CA VAL A 151 -5.80 -3.54 -4.68
C VAL A 151 -5.74 -3.99 -3.23
N LYS A 152 -5.80 -3.04 -2.29
CA LYS A 152 -5.68 -3.28 -0.84
C LYS A 152 -6.84 -2.60 -0.12
N THR A 153 -7.34 -3.17 0.97
CA THR A 153 -8.57 -2.67 1.60
C THR A 153 -8.39 -1.38 2.39
N SER A 154 -7.36 -1.30 3.23
CA SER A 154 -7.40 -0.36 4.36
C SER A 154 -6.03 0.17 4.75
N THR A 155 -6.00 1.42 5.25
CA THR A 155 -4.82 2.00 5.92
C THR A 155 -4.67 1.54 7.37
N GLY A 156 -5.79 1.21 8.04
CA GLY A 156 -5.84 0.99 9.47
C GLY A 156 -5.90 2.27 10.32
N PHE A 157 -6.08 3.45 9.67
CA PHE A 157 -6.08 4.76 10.34
C PHE A 157 -7.46 5.43 10.37
N VAL A 158 -8.51 4.80 9.84
CA VAL A 158 -9.87 5.31 9.94
C VAL A 158 -10.36 5.16 11.38
N LYS A 159 -10.71 6.28 11.99
CA LYS A 159 -11.25 6.27 13.36
C LYS A 159 -12.57 5.49 13.43
N GLY A 160 -12.60 4.42 14.21
CA GLY A 160 -13.76 3.52 14.31
C GLY A 160 -13.93 2.59 13.10
N GLY A 161 -12.99 2.57 12.18
CA GLY A 161 -12.97 1.61 11.08
C GLY A 161 -12.76 0.18 11.57
N VAL A 162 -13.28 -0.78 10.83
CA VAL A 162 -13.16 -2.21 11.12
C VAL A 162 -12.11 -2.90 10.23
N GLY A 163 -11.63 -2.19 9.21
CA GLY A 163 -10.65 -2.70 8.26
C GLY A 163 -11.25 -3.70 7.26
N ALA A 164 -10.45 -4.69 6.87
CA ALA A 164 -10.83 -5.66 5.84
C ALA A 164 -12.03 -6.51 6.24
N LYS A 165 -13.09 -6.51 5.41
CA LYS A 165 -14.25 -7.38 5.52
C LYS A 165 -14.19 -8.44 4.42
N ALA A 166 -14.55 -9.68 4.74
CA ALA A 166 -14.51 -10.78 3.77
C ALA A 166 -15.37 -10.51 2.53
N GLU A 167 -16.50 -9.82 2.69
CA GLU A 167 -17.38 -9.42 1.59
C GLU A 167 -16.74 -8.39 0.66
N ASP A 168 -15.98 -7.40 1.21
CA ASP A 168 -15.27 -6.40 0.41
C ASP A 168 -14.12 -7.05 -0.36
N VAL A 169 -13.34 -7.92 0.31
CA VAL A 169 -12.25 -8.67 -0.32
C VAL A 169 -12.79 -9.53 -1.47
N ARG A 170 -13.94 -10.18 -1.29
CA ARG A 170 -14.58 -10.97 -2.36
C ARG A 170 -14.98 -10.10 -3.53
N LEU A 171 -15.66 -8.97 -3.29
CA LEU A 171 -16.05 -8.02 -4.33
C LEU A 171 -14.84 -7.49 -5.10
N MET A 172 -13.79 -7.10 -4.39
CA MET A 172 -12.53 -6.66 -5.00
C MET A 172 -11.93 -7.76 -5.88
N TYR A 173 -11.81 -8.98 -5.35
CA TYR A 173 -11.29 -10.12 -6.10
C TYR A 173 -12.10 -10.40 -7.37
N GLU A 174 -13.44 -10.49 -7.26
CA GLU A 174 -14.34 -10.72 -8.40
C GLU A 174 -14.26 -9.59 -9.45
N THR A 175 -13.90 -8.38 -9.03
CA THR A 175 -13.77 -7.24 -9.95
C THR A 175 -12.42 -7.22 -10.67
N VAL A 176 -11.31 -7.57 -9.99
CA VAL A 176 -9.96 -7.48 -10.58
C VAL A 176 -9.49 -8.78 -11.22
N SER A 177 -10.14 -9.91 -10.92
CA SER A 177 -9.79 -11.21 -11.51
C SER A 177 -10.69 -11.44 -12.73
N PRO A 178 -10.13 -11.60 -13.95
CA PRO A 178 -10.90 -11.87 -15.17
C PRO A 178 -11.58 -13.22 -15.14
#